data_7108c8f132fb173454ccb8fab06ccbbe
#
_entry.id   7108c8f132fb173454ccb8fab06ccbbe
#
_cell.length_a   1.000
_cell.length_b   1.000
_cell.length_c   1.000
_cell.angle_alpha   90.00
_cell.angle_beta   90.00
_cell.angle_gamma   90.00
#
_symmetry.space_group_name_H-M   'P 1'
#
loop_
_entity.id
_entity.type
_entity.pdbx_description
1 polymer ?
#
loop_
_entity_poly.entity_id
_entity_poly.type
_entity_poly.pdbx_seq_one_letter_code
_entity_poly.pdbx_strand_id
1 'polypeptide(L)'
;MKAVRLNEFGGLEKLKIEDVPEPTLRSHHVLIKVDSAGVNYADILRRGGNYPGPDLPSSMGLEAAGTVMEVGSDVTGFTIGQKVMGMGPGSQAEYVAINSNLVFPYPASLDPVEAGGMPIVFLTSYHILKTRGGLQSGNTVLVQAGASGVGTVLIQLAKAWGAKVIATASTQDKLDLCRSLGADMTINYTEDDFEEMVKEETAGEGVQLVAECVGGDVLEKSVRCVSAYGRLVSYGNASQTPANIPASDFTSANRAIIGFSIGRSPAGTLDHKGAMDEMFPMIAAGNAKLVVDRVLPLAEVTKAHEHLANRGARGKVILTP
;
A
#
# COMPACT_ATOMS: atom_id res chain seq x y z
N MET A 1 4.16 12.21 24.76
CA MET A 1 4.50 11.01 23.99
C MET A 1 5.48 11.36 22.88
N LYS A 2 6.31 10.42 22.47
CA LYS A 2 7.21 10.60 21.30
C LYS A 2 6.44 10.40 19.98
N ALA A 3 6.72 11.28 19.01
CA ALA A 3 6.16 11.19 17.68
C ALA A 3 7.14 11.68 16.61
N VAL A 4 7.05 11.11 15.41
CA VAL A 4 7.72 11.68 14.23
C VAL A 4 6.97 12.92 13.80
N ARG A 5 7.63 14.06 13.83
CA ARG A 5 7.05 15.37 13.48
C ARG A 5 7.60 15.89 12.15
N LEU A 6 6.71 16.53 11.42
CA LEU A 6 7.01 17.35 10.26
C LEU A 6 6.52 18.78 10.55
N ASN A 7 7.46 19.70 10.71
CA ASN A 7 7.14 21.10 11.01
C ASN A 7 7.08 21.95 9.72
N GLU A 8 7.82 21.55 8.71
CA GLU A 8 7.83 22.15 7.37
C GLU A 8 8.19 21.07 6.33
N PHE A 9 7.79 21.26 5.11
CA PHE A 9 8.13 20.34 4.02
C PHE A 9 9.62 20.41 3.66
N GLY A 10 10.21 19.29 3.20
CA GLY A 10 11.60 19.27 2.76
C GLY A 10 12.24 17.89 2.74
N GLY A 11 13.56 17.86 2.94
CA GLY A 11 14.38 16.67 2.96
C GLY A 11 14.27 15.85 4.25
N LEU A 12 15.18 14.87 4.40
CA LEU A 12 15.20 13.99 5.58
C LEU A 12 15.42 14.74 6.90
N GLU A 13 16.12 15.86 6.85
CA GLU A 13 16.42 16.74 8.00
C GLU A 13 15.18 17.40 8.61
N LYS A 14 14.04 17.38 7.89
CA LYS A 14 12.76 17.92 8.38
C LYS A 14 12.00 16.95 9.28
N LEU A 15 12.35 15.66 9.26
CA LEU A 15 11.80 14.68 10.19
C LEU A 15 12.48 14.83 11.55
N LYS A 16 11.67 15.01 12.58
CA LYS A 16 12.13 15.14 13.97
C LYS A 16 11.37 14.20 14.87
N ILE A 17 12.04 13.66 15.88
CA ILE A 17 11.38 13.01 17.00
C ILE A 17 11.15 14.07 18.05
N GLU A 18 9.90 14.32 18.40
CA GLU A 18 9.53 15.34 19.37
C GLU A 18 8.63 14.75 20.44
N ASP A 19 8.69 15.33 21.65
CA ASP A 19 7.73 15.08 22.70
C ASP A 19 6.51 15.97 22.49
N VAL A 20 5.36 15.36 22.27
CA VAL A 20 4.09 16.04 22.01
C VAL A 20 3.02 15.55 22.99
N PRO A 21 1.94 16.31 23.21
CA PRO A 21 0.76 15.81 23.93
C PRO A 21 0.20 14.55 23.30
N GLU A 22 -0.45 13.70 24.09
CA GLU A 22 -1.22 12.57 23.55
C GLU A 22 -2.37 13.08 22.66
N PRO A 23 -2.79 12.27 21.66
CA PRO A 23 -3.87 12.67 20.76
C PRO A 23 -5.18 12.85 21.53
N THR A 24 -5.91 13.90 21.22
CA THR A 24 -7.26 14.11 21.77
C THR A 24 -8.22 13.07 21.24
N LEU A 25 -8.83 12.27 22.10
CA LEU A 25 -9.84 11.31 21.73
C LEU A 25 -11.15 12.02 21.35
N ARG A 26 -11.64 11.78 20.12
CA ARG A 26 -12.94 12.26 19.67
C ARG A 26 -13.99 11.15 19.85
N SER A 27 -15.27 11.52 19.85
CA SER A 27 -16.37 10.59 20.14
C SER A 27 -16.41 9.34 19.26
N HIS A 28 -15.91 9.41 18.03
CA HIS A 28 -15.88 8.31 17.05
C HIS A 28 -14.48 7.73 16.80
N HIS A 29 -13.50 7.98 17.67
CA HIS A 29 -12.14 7.48 17.56
C HIS A 29 -11.82 6.41 18.61
N VAL A 30 -10.82 5.60 18.29
CA VAL A 30 -10.16 4.63 19.17
C VAL A 30 -8.76 5.15 19.44
N LEU A 31 -8.37 5.29 20.72
CA LEU A 31 -7.01 5.59 21.13
C LEU A 31 -6.21 4.28 21.20
N ILE A 32 -5.13 4.21 20.47
CA ILE A 32 -4.29 3.04 20.32
C ILE A 32 -2.89 3.36 20.85
N LYS A 33 -2.39 2.54 21.77
CA LYS A 33 -0.97 2.48 22.10
C LYS A 33 -0.28 1.69 20.99
N VAL A 34 0.63 2.32 20.27
CA VAL A 34 1.24 1.76 19.07
C VAL A 34 2.32 0.73 19.43
N ASP A 35 2.22 -0.46 18.88
CA ASP A 35 3.25 -1.50 18.92
C ASP A 35 4.15 -1.42 17.68
N SER A 36 3.56 -1.04 16.52
CA SER A 36 4.25 -0.92 15.24
C SER A 36 3.51 0.01 14.27
N ALA A 37 4.23 0.65 13.36
CA ALA A 37 3.68 1.54 12.34
C ALA A 37 4.35 1.31 10.99
N GLY A 38 3.56 1.20 9.92
CA GLY A 38 4.07 1.04 8.57
C GLY A 38 4.58 2.36 7.98
N VAL A 39 5.70 2.29 7.23
CA VAL A 39 6.18 3.40 6.41
C VAL A 39 5.73 3.18 4.97
N ASN A 40 5.13 4.20 4.37
CA ASN A 40 4.60 4.18 3.02
C ASN A 40 5.34 5.17 2.11
N TYR A 41 5.33 4.92 0.80
CA TYR A 41 5.87 5.90 -0.16
C TYR A 41 5.12 7.24 -0.08
N ALA A 42 3.84 7.21 0.30
CA ALA A 42 3.05 8.40 0.59
C ALA A 42 3.65 9.28 1.71
N ASP A 43 4.33 8.69 2.70
CA ASP A 43 5.04 9.44 3.75
C ASP A 43 6.24 10.21 3.17
N ILE A 44 6.95 9.59 2.19
CA ILE A 44 8.04 10.26 1.46
C ILE A 44 7.50 11.48 0.70
N LEU A 45 6.41 11.27 -0.04
CA LEU A 45 5.75 12.34 -0.80
C LEU A 45 5.18 13.43 0.14
N ARG A 46 4.61 13.04 1.29
CA ARG A 46 4.10 13.97 2.30
C ARG A 46 5.20 14.85 2.85
N ARG A 47 6.34 14.25 3.21
CA ARG A 47 7.51 15.01 3.68
C ARG A 47 7.94 16.07 2.66
N GLY A 48 7.93 15.72 1.36
CA GLY A 48 8.28 16.63 0.26
C GLY A 48 7.19 17.64 -0.12
N GLY A 49 5.99 17.61 0.50
CA GLY A 49 4.87 18.48 0.15
C GLY A 49 4.02 18.00 -1.02
N ASN A 50 4.27 16.80 -1.56
CA ASN A 50 3.60 16.25 -2.74
C ASN A 50 2.46 15.27 -2.41
N TYR A 51 2.08 15.15 -1.13
CA TYR A 51 0.97 14.30 -0.69
C TYR A 51 0.11 15.05 0.35
N PRO A 52 -1.24 14.95 0.27
CA PRO A 52 -2.12 15.62 1.23
C PRO A 52 -1.98 15.05 2.64
N GLY A 53 -2.36 15.83 3.60
CA GLY A 53 -2.38 15.44 5.01
C GLY A 53 -2.75 16.64 5.90
N PRO A 54 -2.73 16.48 7.23
CA PRO A 54 -3.03 17.55 8.17
C PRO A 54 -2.12 18.76 7.97
N ASP A 55 -2.61 19.94 8.36
CA ASP A 55 -1.79 21.16 8.36
C ASP A 55 -0.54 20.99 9.22
N LEU A 56 0.56 21.63 8.81
CA LEU A 56 1.81 21.61 9.55
C LEU A 56 1.77 22.62 10.71
N PRO A 57 2.38 22.33 11.86
CA PRO A 57 3.14 21.12 12.18
C PRO A 57 2.25 19.90 12.48
N SER A 58 2.60 18.72 11.96
CA SER A 58 1.82 17.50 12.16
C SER A 58 2.68 16.28 12.43
N SER A 59 2.11 15.25 13.08
CA SER A 59 2.76 13.95 13.19
C SER A 59 2.66 13.16 11.87
N MET A 60 3.68 12.38 11.58
CA MET A 60 3.79 11.55 10.39
C MET A 60 3.11 10.17 10.58
N GLY A 61 2.96 9.45 9.48
CA GLY A 61 2.42 8.09 9.44
C GLY A 61 0.96 8.03 9.06
N LEU A 62 0.58 6.89 8.49
CA LEU A 62 -0.74 6.65 7.92
C LEU A 62 -1.40 5.36 8.42
N GLU A 63 -0.67 4.48 9.12
CA GLU A 63 -1.16 3.21 9.64
C GLU A 63 -0.34 2.74 10.83
N ALA A 64 -0.98 2.03 11.74
CA ALA A 64 -0.34 1.39 12.87
C ALA A 64 -1.14 0.18 13.35
N ALA A 65 -0.49 -0.67 14.17
CA ALA A 65 -1.13 -1.64 15.01
C ALA A 65 -0.73 -1.44 16.48
N GLY A 66 -1.58 -1.89 17.38
CA GLY A 66 -1.33 -1.75 18.80
C GLY A 66 -2.48 -2.23 19.67
N THR A 67 -2.55 -1.66 20.87
CA THR A 67 -3.52 -2.01 21.89
C THR A 67 -4.49 -0.86 22.12
N VAL A 68 -5.79 -1.14 22.13
CA VAL A 68 -6.83 -0.17 22.48
C VAL A 68 -6.66 0.28 23.94
N MET A 69 -6.47 1.57 24.14
CA MET A 69 -6.35 2.20 25.46
C MET A 69 -7.63 2.88 25.91
N GLU A 70 -8.35 3.50 24.96
CA GLU A 70 -9.59 4.22 25.22
C GLU A 70 -10.46 4.23 23.97
N VAL A 71 -11.78 4.30 24.12
CA VAL A 71 -12.75 4.38 23.03
C VAL A 71 -13.62 5.62 23.21
N GLY A 72 -13.90 6.31 22.10
CA GLY A 72 -14.80 7.47 22.12
C GLY A 72 -16.24 7.08 22.42
N SER A 73 -17.05 8.03 22.88
CA SER A 73 -18.43 7.79 23.35
C SER A 73 -19.36 7.16 22.33
N ASP A 74 -19.11 7.37 21.03
CA ASP A 74 -19.94 6.88 19.94
C ASP A 74 -19.41 5.56 19.32
N VAL A 75 -18.26 5.05 19.85
CA VAL A 75 -17.61 3.85 19.36
C VAL A 75 -18.26 2.62 19.99
N THR A 76 -18.61 1.65 19.15
CA THR A 76 -19.06 0.32 19.56
C THR A 76 -18.18 -0.77 18.95
N GLY A 77 -18.16 -1.95 19.56
CA GLY A 77 -17.45 -3.13 19.03
C GLY A 77 -15.96 -3.19 19.34
N PHE A 78 -15.42 -2.28 20.14
CA PHE A 78 -14.04 -2.32 20.63
C PHE A 78 -14.00 -2.35 22.16
N THR A 79 -12.98 -3.03 22.71
CA THR A 79 -12.75 -3.12 24.15
C THR A 79 -11.31 -2.70 24.49
N ILE A 80 -11.13 -2.09 25.68
CA ILE A 80 -9.79 -1.76 26.20
C ILE A 80 -8.96 -3.03 26.31
N GLY A 81 -7.71 -2.97 25.88
CA GLY A 81 -6.79 -4.11 25.83
C GLY A 81 -6.86 -4.93 24.54
N GLN A 82 -7.84 -4.70 23.68
CA GLN A 82 -7.97 -5.41 22.40
C GLN A 82 -6.82 -5.02 21.44
N LYS A 83 -6.28 -6.03 20.74
CA LYS A 83 -5.29 -5.83 19.68
C LYS A 83 -5.99 -5.43 18.38
N VAL A 84 -5.54 -4.32 17.81
CA VAL A 84 -6.12 -3.73 16.60
C VAL A 84 -5.04 -3.17 15.68
N MET A 85 -5.36 -3.09 14.40
CA MET A 85 -4.61 -2.34 13.40
C MET A 85 -5.53 -1.34 12.70
N GLY A 86 -4.99 -0.26 12.15
CA GLY A 86 -5.84 0.73 11.50
C GLY A 86 -5.08 1.73 10.64
N MET A 87 -5.87 2.52 9.89
CA MET A 87 -5.36 3.60 9.04
C MET A 87 -5.75 4.95 9.62
N GLY A 88 -4.77 5.81 9.87
CA GLY A 88 -5.02 7.17 10.35
C GLY A 88 -3.77 8.04 10.36
N PRO A 89 -3.91 9.36 10.24
CA PRO A 89 -2.77 10.27 10.28
C PRO A 89 -2.13 10.30 11.68
N GLY A 90 -0.81 10.49 11.71
CA GLY A 90 -0.05 10.59 12.95
C GLY A 90 0.36 9.25 13.57
N SER A 91 0.28 8.17 12.80
CA SER A 91 0.51 6.80 13.29
C SER A 91 1.98 6.49 13.64
N GLN A 92 2.96 7.29 13.19
CA GLN A 92 4.37 7.13 13.59
C GLN A 92 4.64 7.84 14.93
N ALA A 93 4.05 7.30 15.99
CA ALA A 93 4.08 7.83 17.36
C ALA A 93 3.83 6.71 18.38
N GLU A 94 4.01 6.99 19.67
CA GLU A 94 3.69 6.03 20.75
C GLU A 94 2.17 5.80 20.92
N TYR A 95 1.36 6.80 20.58
CA TYR A 95 -0.12 6.73 20.61
C TYR A 95 -0.71 7.40 19.38
N VAL A 96 -1.82 6.84 18.90
CA VAL A 96 -2.60 7.41 17.79
C VAL A 96 -4.10 7.27 18.06
N ALA A 97 -4.89 8.29 17.68
CA ALA A 97 -6.35 8.23 17.71
C ALA A 97 -6.87 8.05 16.27
N ILE A 98 -7.46 6.90 15.98
CA ILE A 98 -7.95 6.52 14.64
C ILE A 98 -9.48 6.45 14.66
N ASN A 99 -10.13 6.91 13.58
CA ASN A 99 -11.56 6.72 13.38
C ASN A 99 -11.92 5.24 13.41
N SER A 100 -12.91 4.85 14.22
CA SER A 100 -13.28 3.46 14.45
C SER A 100 -13.65 2.69 13.16
N ASN A 101 -14.15 3.37 12.13
CA ASN A 101 -14.43 2.77 10.82
C ASN A 101 -13.17 2.34 10.04
N LEU A 102 -12.00 2.77 10.47
CA LEU A 102 -10.69 2.46 9.89
C LEU A 102 -9.81 1.63 10.84
N VAL A 103 -10.41 1.07 11.88
CA VAL A 103 -9.76 0.20 12.87
C VAL A 103 -10.31 -1.21 12.73
N PHE A 104 -9.42 -2.19 12.71
CA PHE A 104 -9.74 -3.59 12.49
C PHE A 104 -9.09 -4.45 13.58
N PRO A 105 -9.88 -5.23 14.35
CA PRO A 105 -9.32 -6.29 15.18
C PRO A 105 -8.58 -7.31 14.32
N TYR A 106 -7.41 -7.77 14.74
CA TYR A 106 -6.68 -8.79 14.01
C TYR A 106 -6.52 -10.08 14.83
N PRO A 107 -6.35 -11.25 14.16
CA PRO A 107 -6.19 -12.54 14.84
C PRO A 107 -4.97 -12.56 15.76
N ALA A 108 -5.07 -13.21 16.92
CA ALA A 108 -3.96 -13.35 17.86
C ALA A 108 -2.74 -14.10 17.30
N SER A 109 -2.90 -14.83 16.20
CA SER A 109 -1.81 -15.50 15.47
C SER A 109 -0.98 -14.56 14.60
N LEU A 110 -1.45 -13.34 14.35
CA LEU A 110 -0.71 -12.36 13.55
C LEU A 110 0.33 -11.64 14.43
N ASP A 111 1.55 -11.55 13.92
CA ASP A 111 2.63 -10.81 14.61
C ASP A 111 2.25 -9.31 14.68
N PRO A 112 2.30 -8.68 15.87
CA PRO A 112 2.04 -7.25 16.03
C PRO A 112 2.92 -6.35 15.15
N VAL A 113 4.14 -6.78 14.82
CA VAL A 113 5.03 -6.03 13.92
C VAL A 113 4.47 -6.06 12.50
N GLU A 114 4.03 -7.21 12.02
CA GLU A 114 3.40 -7.33 10.70
C GLU A 114 2.09 -6.55 10.64
N ALA A 115 1.27 -6.63 11.69
CA ALA A 115 -0.03 -5.96 11.75
C ALA A 115 0.06 -4.45 11.50
N GLY A 116 1.13 -3.78 11.98
CA GLY A 116 1.31 -2.33 11.79
C GLY A 116 1.60 -1.88 10.36
N GLY A 117 1.98 -2.79 9.48
CA GLY A 117 2.22 -2.48 8.07
C GLY A 117 1.16 -3.01 7.10
N MET A 118 0.12 -3.70 7.61
CA MET A 118 -0.87 -4.38 6.76
C MET A 118 -1.98 -3.48 6.22
N PRO A 119 -2.59 -2.58 7.01
CA PRO A 119 -3.85 -1.93 6.61
C PRO A 119 -3.78 -1.27 5.23
N ILE A 120 -2.79 -0.42 5.00
CA ILE A 120 -2.65 0.31 3.73
C ILE A 120 -2.41 -0.64 2.55
N VAL A 121 -1.45 -1.56 2.68
CA VAL A 121 -1.05 -2.39 1.54
C VAL A 121 -2.08 -3.46 1.19
N PHE A 122 -2.75 -4.05 2.19
CA PHE A 122 -3.79 -5.05 1.95
C PHE A 122 -5.06 -4.43 1.37
N LEU A 123 -5.57 -3.35 1.98
CA LEU A 123 -6.76 -2.67 1.49
C LEU A 123 -6.53 -2.02 0.11
N THR A 124 -5.35 -1.42 -0.12
CA THR A 124 -4.99 -0.89 -1.43
C THR A 124 -5.01 -2.02 -2.48
N SER A 125 -4.38 -3.15 -2.20
CA SER A 125 -4.33 -4.29 -3.12
C SER A 125 -5.71 -4.88 -3.39
N TYR A 126 -6.54 -5.05 -2.34
CA TYR A 126 -7.91 -5.53 -2.49
C TYR A 126 -8.72 -4.65 -3.42
N HIS A 127 -8.72 -3.33 -3.15
CA HIS A 127 -9.51 -2.40 -3.96
C HIS A 127 -8.97 -2.24 -5.38
N ILE A 128 -7.64 -2.33 -5.60
CA ILE A 128 -7.06 -2.37 -6.95
C ILE A 128 -7.58 -3.58 -7.71
N LEU A 129 -7.49 -4.77 -7.13
CA LEU A 129 -7.84 -6.02 -7.81
C LEU A 129 -9.36 -6.16 -7.99
N LYS A 130 -10.13 -6.03 -6.92
CA LYS A 130 -11.58 -6.30 -6.94
C LYS A 130 -12.41 -5.08 -7.25
N THR A 131 -12.37 -4.06 -6.41
CA THR A 131 -13.32 -2.93 -6.48
C THR A 131 -13.12 -2.09 -7.74
N ARG A 132 -11.86 -1.82 -8.11
CA ARG A 132 -11.52 -0.99 -9.27
C ARG A 132 -11.18 -1.82 -10.50
N GLY A 133 -10.42 -2.87 -10.31
CA GLY A 133 -9.94 -3.76 -11.37
C GLY A 133 -10.98 -4.75 -11.87
N GLY A 134 -11.91 -5.17 -11.02
CA GLY A 134 -12.92 -6.17 -11.39
C GLY A 134 -12.31 -7.53 -11.75
N LEU A 135 -11.23 -7.91 -11.05
CA LEU A 135 -10.50 -9.15 -11.29
C LEU A 135 -11.43 -10.37 -11.24
N GLN A 136 -11.29 -11.25 -12.22
CA GLN A 136 -11.96 -12.54 -12.31
C GLN A 136 -10.92 -13.67 -12.31
N SER A 137 -11.32 -14.85 -11.83
CA SER A 137 -10.49 -16.06 -11.98
C SER A 137 -10.19 -16.31 -13.45
N GLY A 138 -8.95 -16.71 -13.75
CA GLY A 138 -8.45 -16.89 -15.13
C GLY A 138 -7.93 -15.61 -15.80
N ASN A 139 -8.13 -14.42 -15.22
CA ASN A 139 -7.52 -13.20 -15.75
C ASN A 139 -5.99 -13.23 -15.60
N THR A 140 -5.30 -12.48 -16.46
CA THR A 140 -3.88 -12.15 -16.30
C THR A 140 -3.74 -10.73 -15.73
N VAL A 141 -2.90 -10.57 -14.72
CA VAL A 141 -2.61 -9.28 -14.07
C VAL A 141 -1.13 -8.93 -14.25
N LEU A 142 -0.85 -7.73 -14.74
CA LEU A 142 0.48 -7.13 -14.70
C LEU A 142 0.62 -6.29 -13.45
N VAL A 143 1.58 -6.63 -12.60
CA VAL A 143 1.91 -5.90 -11.35
C VAL A 143 3.21 -5.15 -11.55
N GLN A 144 3.15 -3.83 -11.69
CA GLN A 144 4.33 -2.98 -11.70
C GLN A 144 4.91 -2.84 -10.28
N ALA A 145 6.24 -2.77 -10.17
CA ALA A 145 6.94 -2.74 -8.89
C ALA A 145 6.54 -3.89 -7.95
N GLY A 146 6.58 -5.14 -8.44
CA GLY A 146 6.08 -6.34 -7.76
C GLY A 146 6.69 -6.61 -6.37
N ALA A 147 7.93 -6.19 -6.13
CA ALA A 147 8.59 -6.34 -4.83
C ALA A 147 8.32 -5.20 -3.83
N SER A 148 7.46 -4.24 -4.17
CA SER A 148 7.05 -3.18 -3.23
C SER A 148 6.05 -3.72 -2.18
N GLY A 149 5.78 -2.93 -1.12
CA GLY A 149 4.80 -3.33 -0.10
C GLY A 149 3.44 -3.71 -0.69
N VAL A 150 2.88 -2.87 -1.59
CA VAL A 150 1.61 -3.18 -2.29
C VAL A 150 1.81 -4.30 -3.31
N GLY A 151 2.90 -4.28 -4.09
CA GLY A 151 3.18 -5.26 -5.13
C GLY A 151 3.23 -6.70 -4.60
N THR A 152 3.88 -6.91 -3.45
CA THR A 152 3.96 -8.23 -2.81
C THR A 152 2.58 -8.78 -2.39
N VAL A 153 1.67 -7.92 -1.96
CA VAL A 153 0.30 -8.29 -1.60
C VAL A 153 -0.57 -8.50 -2.85
N LEU A 154 -0.42 -7.63 -3.87
CA LEU A 154 -1.11 -7.81 -5.16
C LEU A 154 -0.85 -9.17 -5.78
N ILE A 155 0.42 -9.61 -5.81
CA ILE A 155 0.79 -10.93 -6.35
C ILE A 155 0.05 -12.04 -5.59
N GLN A 156 0.13 -12.05 -4.27
CA GLN A 156 -0.45 -13.10 -3.43
C GLN A 156 -1.99 -13.15 -3.55
N LEU A 157 -2.66 -11.99 -3.46
CA LEU A 157 -4.12 -11.94 -3.57
C LEU A 157 -4.60 -12.31 -4.97
N ALA A 158 -3.94 -11.83 -6.03
CA ALA A 158 -4.30 -12.17 -7.39
C ALA A 158 -4.17 -13.69 -7.64
N LYS A 159 -3.09 -14.30 -7.15
CA LYS A 159 -2.90 -15.76 -7.21
C LYS A 159 -3.97 -16.52 -6.45
N ALA A 160 -4.26 -16.12 -5.23
CA ALA A 160 -5.28 -16.78 -4.41
C ALA A 160 -6.69 -16.69 -5.02
N TRP A 161 -6.95 -15.67 -5.83
CA TRP A 161 -8.21 -15.52 -6.59
C TRP A 161 -8.16 -16.10 -8.00
N GLY A 162 -7.13 -16.92 -8.31
CA GLY A 162 -7.05 -17.70 -9.54
C GLY A 162 -6.57 -16.93 -10.77
N ALA A 163 -5.88 -15.81 -10.59
CA ALA A 163 -5.28 -15.07 -11.71
C ALA A 163 -3.89 -15.61 -12.07
N LYS A 164 -3.49 -15.40 -13.32
CA LYS A 164 -2.09 -15.44 -13.76
C LYS A 164 -1.44 -14.08 -13.46
N VAL A 165 -0.22 -14.09 -12.93
CA VAL A 165 0.47 -12.87 -12.51
C VAL A 165 1.79 -12.70 -13.23
N ILE A 166 1.94 -11.55 -13.90
CA ILE A 166 3.20 -11.05 -14.45
C ILE A 166 3.65 -9.92 -13.52
N ALA A 167 4.88 -9.97 -13.00
CA ALA A 167 5.39 -8.95 -12.10
C ALA A 167 6.69 -8.34 -12.62
N THR A 168 6.86 -7.02 -12.49
CA THR A 168 8.10 -6.34 -12.86
C THR A 168 8.91 -5.95 -11.63
N ALA A 169 10.22 -6.04 -11.70
CA ALA A 169 11.15 -5.56 -10.69
C ALA A 169 12.50 -5.19 -11.33
N SER A 170 13.43 -4.61 -10.55
CA SER A 170 14.69 -4.04 -11.05
C SER A 170 15.93 -4.87 -10.75
N THR A 171 15.85 -5.91 -9.93
CA THR A 171 16.98 -6.74 -9.53
C THR A 171 16.57 -8.20 -9.41
N GLN A 172 17.54 -9.11 -9.56
CA GLN A 172 17.28 -10.55 -9.47
C GLN A 172 16.64 -10.93 -8.13
N ASP A 173 17.15 -10.43 -7.00
CA ASP A 173 16.58 -10.71 -5.67
C ASP A 173 15.11 -10.31 -5.55
N LYS A 174 14.70 -9.19 -6.19
CA LYS A 174 13.31 -8.74 -6.23
C LYS A 174 12.44 -9.61 -7.13
N LEU A 175 12.99 -10.07 -8.24
CA LEU A 175 12.31 -11.01 -9.14
C LEU A 175 12.10 -12.36 -8.45
N ASP A 176 13.11 -12.84 -7.72
CA ASP A 176 13.01 -14.10 -6.96
C ASP A 176 11.98 -14.00 -5.84
N LEU A 177 11.90 -12.85 -5.16
CA LEU A 177 10.81 -12.57 -4.21
C LEU A 177 9.45 -12.64 -4.91
N CYS A 178 9.26 -11.98 -6.06
CA CYS A 178 8.00 -12.03 -6.79
C CYS A 178 7.61 -13.46 -7.17
N ARG A 179 8.57 -14.29 -7.65
CA ARG A 179 8.33 -15.71 -7.95
C ARG A 179 7.93 -16.50 -6.71
N SER A 180 8.63 -16.29 -5.59
CA SER A 180 8.32 -16.97 -4.32
C SER A 180 6.92 -16.64 -3.77
N LEU A 181 6.36 -15.49 -4.15
CA LEU A 181 5.00 -15.04 -3.80
C LEU A 181 3.94 -15.52 -4.79
N GLY A 182 4.35 -16.22 -5.88
CA GLY A 182 3.44 -16.83 -6.83
C GLY A 182 3.33 -16.11 -8.18
N ALA A 183 4.21 -15.16 -8.53
CA ALA A 183 4.24 -14.60 -9.87
C ALA A 183 4.61 -15.69 -10.88
N ASP A 184 3.77 -15.86 -11.92
CA ASP A 184 3.97 -16.87 -12.97
C ASP A 184 5.10 -16.46 -13.94
N MET A 185 5.23 -15.13 -14.14
CA MET A 185 6.30 -14.53 -14.94
C MET A 185 6.86 -13.32 -14.22
N THR A 186 8.16 -13.11 -14.34
CA THR A 186 8.82 -11.91 -13.79
C THR A 186 9.71 -11.28 -14.85
N ILE A 187 9.71 -9.94 -14.90
CA ILE A 187 10.43 -9.16 -15.92
C ILE A 187 11.37 -8.17 -15.23
N ASN A 188 12.64 -8.19 -15.62
CA ASN A 188 13.60 -7.16 -15.20
C ASN A 188 13.48 -5.94 -16.12
N TYR A 189 12.70 -4.94 -15.71
CA TYR A 189 12.47 -3.74 -16.52
C TYR A 189 13.73 -2.86 -16.75
N THR A 190 14.87 -3.18 -16.12
CA THR A 190 16.13 -2.48 -16.35
C THR A 190 16.94 -3.09 -17.50
N GLU A 191 16.61 -4.31 -17.90
CA GLU A 191 17.30 -5.08 -18.93
C GLU A 191 16.38 -5.37 -20.13
N ASP A 192 15.08 -5.55 -19.87
CA ASP A 192 14.09 -5.98 -20.84
C ASP A 192 13.02 -4.93 -21.08
N ASP A 193 12.45 -4.90 -22.28
CA ASP A 193 11.24 -4.15 -22.56
C ASP A 193 10.01 -4.93 -22.08
N PHE A 194 9.46 -4.53 -20.97
CA PHE A 194 8.32 -5.25 -20.39
C PHE A 194 7.06 -5.20 -21.28
N GLU A 195 6.89 -4.17 -22.13
CA GLU A 195 5.76 -4.10 -23.06
C GLU A 195 5.85 -5.20 -24.12
N GLU A 196 7.03 -5.41 -24.68
CA GLU A 196 7.28 -6.46 -25.66
C GLU A 196 7.11 -7.84 -25.02
N MET A 197 7.69 -8.07 -23.84
CA MET A 197 7.59 -9.35 -23.15
C MET A 197 6.15 -9.70 -22.73
N VAL A 198 5.35 -8.71 -22.28
CA VAL A 198 3.93 -8.93 -21.97
C VAL A 198 3.15 -9.28 -23.23
N LYS A 199 3.40 -8.60 -24.35
CA LYS A 199 2.75 -8.92 -25.63
C LYS A 199 3.10 -10.32 -26.13
N GLU A 200 4.35 -10.72 -26.02
CA GLU A 200 4.78 -12.06 -26.37
C GLU A 200 4.09 -13.12 -25.51
N GLU A 201 4.12 -12.96 -24.18
CA GLU A 201 3.51 -13.88 -23.21
C GLU A 201 1.98 -14.02 -23.38
N THR A 202 1.34 -12.98 -23.90
CA THR A 202 -0.12 -12.95 -24.12
C THR A 202 -0.50 -13.13 -25.59
N ALA A 203 0.40 -13.54 -26.46
CA ALA A 203 0.20 -13.68 -27.90
C ALA A 203 -0.43 -12.41 -28.56
N GLY A 204 -0.07 -11.23 -28.06
CA GLY A 204 -0.57 -9.94 -28.53
C GLY A 204 -1.89 -9.48 -27.90
N GLU A 205 -2.57 -10.33 -27.15
CA GLU A 205 -3.89 -9.99 -26.57
C GLU A 205 -3.80 -8.97 -25.41
N GLY A 206 -2.68 -8.94 -24.70
CA GLY A 206 -2.52 -8.13 -23.50
C GLY A 206 -3.14 -8.73 -22.23
N VAL A 207 -3.08 -8.00 -21.12
CA VAL A 207 -3.55 -8.43 -19.79
C VAL A 207 -4.88 -7.78 -19.43
N GLN A 208 -5.75 -8.48 -18.71
CA GLN A 208 -7.07 -7.94 -18.31
C GLN A 208 -6.96 -6.86 -17.25
N LEU A 209 -5.90 -6.87 -16.45
CA LEU A 209 -5.68 -5.87 -15.41
C LEU A 209 -4.21 -5.48 -15.32
N VAL A 210 -3.95 -4.17 -15.20
CA VAL A 210 -2.64 -3.65 -14.81
C VAL A 210 -2.78 -2.89 -13.50
N ALA A 211 -1.93 -3.21 -12.53
CA ALA A 211 -1.73 -2.44 -11.29
C ALA A 211 -0.46 -1.60 -11.43
N GLU A 212 -0.60 -0.28 -11.51
CA GLU A 212 0.45 0.65 -11.88
C GLU A 212 0.65 1.74 -10.82
N CYS A 213 1.90 1.98 -10.39
CA CYS A 213 2.24 3.00 -9.39
C CYS A 213 3.50 3.81 -9.72
N VAL A 214 4.10 3.59 -10.87
CA VAL A 214 5.39 4.21 -11.24
C VAL A 214 5.18 5.56 -11.93
N GLY A 215 4.23 5.65 -12.85
CA GLY A 215 4.00 6.84 -13.66
C GLY A 215 4.94 6.98 -14.85
N GLY A 216 4.93 8.17 -15.51
CA GLY A 216 5.77 8.47 -16.66
C GLY A 216 5.68 7.41 -17.77
N ASP A 217 6.83 7.09 -18.38
CA ASP A 217 6.94 6.12 -19.48
C ASP A 217 6.42 4.71 -19.11
N VAL A 218 6.53 4.33 -17.81
CA VAL A 218 6.01 3.03 -17.35
C VAL A 218 4.49 3.00 -17.44
N LEU A 219 3.81 4.08 -17.05
CA LEU A 219 2.36 4.19 -17.20
C LEU A 219 1.95 4.16 -18.67
N GLU A 220 2.65 4.89 -19.55
CA GLU A 220 2.38 4.92 -21.00
C GLU A 220 2.47 3.53 -21.63
N LYS A 221 3.57 2.80 -21.37
CA LYS A 221 3.77 1.43 -21.82
C LYS A 221 2.73 0.49 -21.21
N SER A 222 2.42 0.65 -19.93
CA SER A 222 1.44 -0.19 -19.20
C SER A 222 0.04 -0.09 -19.82
N VAL A 223 -0.38 1.07 -20.32
CA VAL A 223 -1.67 1.21 -21.03
C VAL A 223 -1.71 0.33 -22.28
N ARG A 224 -0.60 0.23 -23.02
CA ARG A 224 -0.52 -0.59 -24.24
C ARG A 224 -0.44 -2.10 -23.96
N CYS A 225 -0.10 -2.49 -22.71
CA CYS A 225 -0.17 -3.88 -22.26
C CYS A 225 -1.60 -4.34 -21.91
N VAL A 226 -2.56 -3.43 -21.77
CA VAL A 226 -3.95 -3.77 -21.40
C VAL A 226 -4.67 -4.40 -22.60
N SER A 227 -5.36 -5.51 -22.38
CA SER A 227 -6.19 -6.18 -23.40
C SER A 227 -7.41 -5.32 -23.81
N ALA A 228 -8.10 -5.75 -24.87
CA ALA A 228 -9.39 -5.15 -25.20
C ALA A 228 -10.37 -5.30 -24.02
N TYR A 229 -11.10 -4.20 -23.68
CA TYR A 229 -11.99 -4.09 -22.52
C TYR A 229 -11.31 -4.30 -21.15
N GLY A 230 -9.97 -4.42 -21.11
CA GLY A 230 -9.20 -4.52 -19.89
C GLY A 230 -9.09 -3.16 -19.15
N ARG A 231 -8.47 -3.20 -17.98
CA ARG A 231 -8.36 -2.06 -17.07
C ARG A 231 -6.92 -1.84 -16.61
N LEU A 232 -6.54 -0.58 -16.49
CA LEU A 232 -5.36 -0.16 -15.75
C LEU A 232 -5.81 0.64 -14.53
N VAL A 233 -5.35 0.22 -13.33
CA VAL A 233 -5.55 0.96 -12.09
C VAL A 233 -4.23 1.63 -11.72
N SER A 234 -4.17 2.96 -11.88
CA SER A 234 -3.03 3.78 -11.48
C SER A 234 -3.26 4.27 -10.04
N TYR A 235 -2.39 3.84 -9.13
CA TYR A 235 -2.52 4.13 -7.69
C TYR A 235 -1.33 4.89 -7.10
N GLY A 236 -0.41 5.34 -7.93
CA GLY A 236 0.75 6.11 -7.54
C GLY A 236 1.43 6.80 -8.71
N ASN A 237 2.48 7.57 -8.40
CA ASN A 237 3.39 8.17 -9.35
C ASN A 237 4.79 8.26 -8.71
N ALA A 238 5.44 7.11 -8.54
CA ALA A 238 6.72 7.03 -7.85
C ALA A 238 7.87 7.68 -8.65
N SER A 239 7.75 7.78 -9.97
CA SER A 239 8.71 8.50 -10.82
C SER A 239 8.60 10.02 -10.67
N GLN A 240 7.44 10.50 -10.23
CA GLN A 240 7.08 11.93 -10.19
C GLN A 240 7.17 12.61 -11.57
N THR A 241 7.20 11.84 -12.65
CA THR A 241 7.19 12.32 -14.04
C THR A 241 5.78 12.28 -14.61
N PRO A 242 5.38 13.29 -15.41
CA PRO A 242 4.12 13.25 -16.16
C PRO A 242 4.13 12.12 -17.19
N ALA A 243 2.98 11.53 -17.46
CA ALA A 243 2.74 10.62 -18.58
C ALA A 243 1.94 11.34 -19.67
N ASN A 244 2.25 11.02 -20.91
CA ASN A 244 1.49 11.48 -22.07
C ASN A 244 0.84 10.28 -22.76
N ILE A 245 -0.46 10.07 -22.50
CA ILE A 245 -1.21 8.94 -23.01
C ILE A 245 -2.14 9.44 -24.12
N PRO A 246 -1.86 9.14 -25.40
CA PRO A 246 -2.77 9.48 -26.49
C PRO A 246 -4.13 8.79 -26.29
N ALA A 247 -5.20 9.50 -26.61
CA ALA A 247 -6.56 8.94 -26.51
C ALA A 247 -6.72 7.63 -27.31
N SER A 248 -6.00 7.49 -28.43
CA SER A 248 -5.97 6.27 -29.23
C SER A 248 -5.52 5.04 -28.45
N ASP A 249 -4.62 5.18 -27.47
CA ASP A 249 -4.07 4.04 -26.72
C ASP A 249 -5.13 3.34 -25.84
N PHE A 250 -6.20 4.06 -25.47
CA PHE A 250 -7.31 3.44 -24.73
C PHE A 250 -8.61 3.34 -25.55
N THR A 251 -8.88 4.24 -26.50
CA THR A 251 -10.13 4.16 -27.28
C THR A 251 -10.10 3.05 -28.34
N SER A 252 -8.94 2.75 -28.93
CA SER A 252 -8.80 1.74 -30.00
C SER A 252 -9.16 0.32 -29.54
N ALA A 253 -9.05 0.02 -28.26
CA ALA A 253 -9.35 -1.30 -27.68
C ALA A 253 -10.37 -1.21 -26.51
N ASN A 254 -11.08 -0.10 -26.35
CA ASN A 254 -12.04 0.12 -25.27
C ASN A 254 -11.45 -0.12 -23.87
N ARG A 255 -10.21 0.28 -23.65
CA ARG A 255 -9.51 0.12 -22.36
C ARG A 255 -9.97 1.17 -21.37
N ALA A 256 -9.95 0.85 -20.08
CA ALA A 256 -10.22 1.79 -19.01
C ALA A 256 -8.94 2.16 -18.25
N ILE A 257 -8.70 3.46 -18.04
CA ILE A 257 -7.66 3.96 -17.13
C ILE A 257 -8.37 4.53 -15.91
N ILE A 258 -8.04 3.98 -14.72
CA ILE A 258 -8.74 4.25 -13.47
C ILE A 258 -7.74 4.75 -12.44
N GLY A 259 -7.91 5.99 -11.99
CA GLY A 259 -7.16 6.52 -10.84
C GLY A 259 -7.68 5.92 -9.53
N PHE A 260 -6.77 5.57 -8.62
CA PHE A 260 -7.09 5.10 -7.29
C PHE A 260 -6.13 5.64 -6.22
N SER A 261 -6.68 6.09 -5.12
CA SER A 261 -5.92 6.42 -3.91
C SER A 261 -6.78 6.13 -2.70
N ILE A 262 -6.35 5.19 -1.85
CA ILE A 262 -7.11 4.82 -0.65
C ILE A 262 -7.32 6.01 0.28
N GLY A 263 -6.28 6.84 0.48
CA GLY A 263 -6.34 8.02 1.36
C GLY A 263 -7.15 9.21 0.81
N ARG A 264 -7.57 9.16 -0.47
CA ARG A 264 -8.39 10.20 -1.12
C ARG A 264 -9.80 9.73 -1.47
N SER A 265 -10.13 8.48 -1.17
CA SER A 265 -11.48 7.95 -1.38
C SER A 265 -12.43 8.61 -0.36
N PRO A 266 -13.57 9.16 -0.79
CA PRO A 266 -14.54 9.73 0.13
C PRO A 266 -15.01 8.70 1.15
N ALA A 267 -15.32 9.15 2.37
CA ALA A 267 -15.80 8.26 3.42
C ALA A 267 -17.06 7.49 2.96
N GLY A 268 -17.10 6.21 3.23
CA GLY A 268 -18.22 5.32 2.88
C GLY A 268 -18.28 4.85 1.41
N THR A 269 -17.32 5.25 0.56
CA THR A 269 -17.26 4.78 -0.84
C THR A 269 -16.57 3.42 -0.99
N LEU A 270 -15.75 3.04 -0.03
CA LEU A 270 -15.04 1.77 0.00
C LEU A 270 -15.46 0.98 1.24
N ASP A 271 -15.81 -0.28 1.05
CA ASP A 271 -16.07 -1.21 2.15
C ASP A 271 -14.74 -1.80 2.65
N HIS A 272 -14.05 -1.06 3.49
CA HIS A 272 -12.79 -1.52 4.09
C HIS A 272 -13.00 -2.68 5.05
N LYS A 273 -14.13 -2.67 5.79
CA LYS A 273 -14.44 -3.74 6.73
C LYS A 273 -14.70 -5.05 6.00
N GLY A 274 -15.58 -5.06 5.02
CA GLY A 274 -15.85 -6.26 4.21
C GLY A 274 -14.62 -6.77 3.48
N ALA A 275 -13.75 -5.85 3.00
CA ALA A 275 -12.48 -6.21 2.40
C ALA A 275 -11.55 -6.93 3.38
N MET A 276 -11.42 -6.43 4.61
CA MET A 276 -10.60 -7.09 5.64
C MET A 276 -11.22 -8.41 6.11
N ASP A 277 -12.55 -8.47 6.28
CA ASP A 277 -13.27 -9.70 6.65
C ASP A 277 -13.07 -10.82 5.60
N GLU A 278 -12.97 -10.47 4.30
CA GLU A 278 -12.64 -11.42 3.24
C GLU A 278 -11.17 -11.86 3.26
N MET A 279 -10.25 -10.96 3.58
CA MET A 279 -8.81 -11.25 3.57
C MET A 279 -8.31 -11.96 4.83
N PHE A 280 -8.90 -11.74 6.00
CA PHE A 280 -8.44 -12.35 7.25
C PHE A 280 -8.37 -13.89 7.22
N PRO A 281 -9.33 -14.63 6.66
CA PRO A 281 -9.18 -16.08 6.52
C PRO A 281 -7.97 -16.50 5.68
N MET A 282 -7.66 -15.73 4.63
CA MET A 282 -6.50 -15.99 3.77
C MET A 282 -5.18 -15.70 4.50
N ILE A 283 -5.15 -14.63 5.29
CA ILE A 283 -4.01 -14.26 6.14
C ILE A 283 -3.79 -15.33 7.21
N ALA A 284 -4.85 -15.74 7.89
CA ALA A 284 -4.78 -16.77 8.93
C ALA A 284 -4.34 -18.15 8.39
N ALA A 285 -4.68 -18.46 7.15
CA ALA A 285 -4.24 -19.68 6.46
C ALA A 285 -2.82 -19.58 5.88
N GLY A 286 -2.17 -18.42 5.95
CA GLY A 286 -0.84 -18.17 5.36
C GLY A 286 -0.84 -18.02 3.83
N ASN A 287 -2.02 -17.90 3.21
CA ASN A 287 -2.17 -17.72 1.76
C ASN A 287 -1.87 -16.28 1.31
N ALA A 288 -1.88 -15.34 2.25
CA ALA A 288 -1.41 -13.97 2.05
C ALA A 288 -0.72 -13.49 3.33
N LYS A 289 0.48 -12.95 3.21
CA LYS A 289 1.28 -12.45 4.34
C LYS A 289 1.93 -11.13 4.00
N LEU A 290 2.20 -10.32 5.01
CA LEU A 290 3.04 -9.15 4.85
C LEU A 290 4.49 -9.60 4.62
N VAL A 291 5.14 -9.08 3.59
CA VAL A 291 6.58 -9.21 3.43
C VAL A 291 7.22 -8.03 4.16
N VAL A 292 7.84 -8.28 5.30
CA VAL A 292 8.58 -7.27 6.06
C VAL A 292 10.02 -7.23 5.56
N ASP A 293 10.45 -6.07 5.08
CA ASP A 293 11.83 -5.85 4.64
C ASP A 293 12.73 -5.44 5.80
N ARG A 294 12.28 -4.49 6.61
CA ARG A 294 13.01 -3.98 7.78
C ARG A 294 12.08 -3.57 8.91
N VAL A 295 12.57 -3.78 10.12
CA VAL A 295 11.99 -3.22 11.35
C VAL A 295 13.04 -2.29 11.96
N LEU A 296 12.67 -1.04 12.20
CA LEU A 296 13.55 -0.01 12.74
C LEU A 296 12.86 0.67 13.93
N PRO A 297 13.61 1.11 14.94
CA PRO A 297 13.02 1.95 15.99
C PRO A 297 12.52 3.28 15.41
N LEU A 298 11.50 3.86 16.04
CA LEU A 298 10.90 5.15 15.63
C LEU A 298 11.97 6.24 15.46
N ALA A 299 13.00 6.22 16.32
CA ALA A 299 14.13 7.15 16.27
C ALA A 299 14.93 7.08 14.94
N GLU A 300 14.82 5.98 14.20
CA GLU A 300 15.52 5.77 12.92
C GLU A 300 14.64 6.04 11.69
N VAL A 301 13.56 6.80 11.85
CA VAL A 301 12.63 7.12 10.75
C VAL A 301 13.32 7.70 9.51
N THR A 302 14.37 8.47 9.69
CA THR A 302 15.16 9.02 8.56
C THR A 302 15.80 7.91 7.71
N LYS A 303 16.34 6.86 8.34
CA LYS A 303 16.87 5.68 7.64
C LYS A 303 15.77 4.90 6.91
N ALA A 304 14.57 4.80 7.51
CA ALA A 304 13.42 4.16 6.86
C ALA A 304 13.00 4.91 5.59
N HIS A 305 12.89 6.24 5.67
CA HIS A 305 12.55 7.09 4.53
C HIS A 305 13.62 7.06 3.43
N GLU A 306 14.90 7.13 3.80
CA GLU A 306 16.02 7.05 2.86
C GLU A 306 16.03 5.71 2.11
N HIS A 307 15.87 4.61 2.84
CA HIS A 307 15.82 3.26 2.26
C HIS A 307 14.70 3.11 1.24
N LEU A 308 13.50 3.61 1.57
CA LEU A 308 12.35 3.58 0.68
C LEU A 308 12.55 4.49 -0.54
N ALA A 309 13.06 5.71 -0.35
CA ALA A 309 13.30 6.68 -1.42
C ALA A 309 14.33 6.16 -2.44
N ASN A 310 15.34 5.45 -1.97
CA ASN A 310 16.41 4.85 -2.81
C ASN A 310 15.97 3.53 -3.48
N ARG A 311 14.68 3.19 -3.45
CA ARG A 311 14.12 1.94 -4.01
C ARG A 311 14.78 0.67 -3.45
N GLY A 312 15.33 0.75 -2.22
CA GLY A 312 16.02 -0.37 -1.57
C GLY A 312 15.06 -1.46 -1.07
N ALA A 313 13.83 -1.10 -0.75
CA ALA A 313 12.89 -1.98 -0.06
C ALA A 313 12.42 -3.18 -0.91
N ARG A 314 12.27 -4.32 -0.21
CA ARG A 314 11.67 -5.57 -0.69
C ARG A 314 10.51 -5.94 0.23
N GLY A 315 9.37 -5.29 0.04
CA GLY A 315 8.22 -5.37 0.94
C GLY A 315 8.04 -4.11 1.77
N LYS A 316 7.67 -4.27 3.03
CA LYS A 316 7.27 -3.20 3.94
C LYS A 316 8.36 -2.83 4.94
N VAL A 317 8.55 -1.56 5.18
CA VAL A 317 9.38 -1.02 6.27
C VAL A 317 8.46 -0.69 7.45
N ILE A 318 8.84 -1.13 8.64
CA ILE A 318 8.07 -0.98 9.88
C ILE A 318 8.89 -0.18 10.89
N LEU A 319 8.22 0.70 11.61
CA LEU A 319 8.77 1.42 12.77
C LEU A 319 8.16 0.87 14.05
N THR A 320 8.96 0.76 15.10
CA THR A 320 8.51 0.43 16.46
C THR A 320 8.83 1.58 17.40
N PRO A 321 7.88 2.03 18.22
CA PRO A 321 8.08 3.09 19.20
C PRO A 321 9.15 2.80 20.23
#